data_b15c24b0d9ecc8d28be513555002784f
#
_entry.id   b15c24b0d9ecc8d28be513555002784f
#
_cell.length_a   1.000
_cell.length_b   1.000
_cell.length_c   1.000
_cell.angle_alpha   90.00
_cell.angle_beta   90.00
_cell.angle_gamma   90.00
#
_symmetry.space_group_name_H-M   'P 1'
#
loop_
_entity.id
_entity.type
_entity.pdbx_description
1 polymer ?
#
loop_
_entity_poly.entity_id
_entity_poly.type
_entity_poly.pdbx_seq_one_letter_code
_entity_poly.pdbx_strand_id
1 'polypeptide(L)'
;MKKLLSLPPNLVGCFHEITGADPQEYFCTSDPVGRKLGSGGGTTWLLERCHEAWGAGRGFDEWLASDRRILLHAGGQSRRLPSYAPSGKILTPIPVFRWERGQRLSQTLLDLQLPLYERLMRMAPGNIHTMVVSGDVYIRAAAQLPPVPDADVVCYGLWLDASIAKDHGVFVSDRRTPSVLRRMLQKPSVPTLNELLQTGFYLTDIGVWMLSDRAVRLLRSRSKRGADTVEYDLYGEFGCSLGTDPVIDNPELRSLSVAVVPLPGGEFYHFGTSCEMISSMQAIQNIVNDQREIMHHGRKPHPSIFVQNAITEITITAENTNLWIENSHVGPGWTISHDNIITGVPRNDWHIALGAGQCVDVVPVGEGSFAVRPYRIGDKFAGEEQQRRQFPVVADVAEMGRVLASMLAGGPAPEGCRLMSAEEISNEANLPRLVEQRRRYRRDNWAALARNYEHSVFYQTDLDDAAREFARCGMELPAPLPVEAPLMTRIHDAMFRSEV
;
A
#
# COMPACT_ATOMS: atom_id res chain seq x y z
N MET A 1 17.56 5.68 10.91
CA MET A 1 16.33 4.91 11.29
C MET A 1 16.18 3.78 10.28
N LYS A 2 16.13 2.53 10.73
CA LYS A 2 16.08 1.36 9.84
C LYS A 2 14.63 1.03 9.46
N LYS A 3 14.42 0.59 8.23
CA LYS A 3 13.13 0.09 7.72
C LYS A 3 13.28 -1.41 7.47
N LEU A 4 12.45 -2.20 8.09
CA LEU A 4 12.46 -3.64 7.99
C LEU A 4 11.17 -4.07 7.27
N LEU A 5 11.30 -4.70 6.12
CA LEU A 5 10.17 -5.05 5.26
C LEU A 5 9.99 -6.56 5.19
N SER A 6 8.81 -7.05 5.59
CA SER A 6 8.36 -8.39 5.24
C SER A 6 7.69 -8.30 3.87
N LEU A 7 8.27 -8.94 2.86
CA LEU A 7 7.88 -8.83 1.45
C LEU A 7 7.53 -10.20 0.84
N PRO A 8 6.81 -10.25 -0.28
CA PRO A 8 6.72 -11.45 -1.11
C PRO A 8 8.11 -11.93 -1.53
N PRO A 9 8.35 -13.25 -1.61
CA PRO A 9 9.70 -13.81 -1.90
C PRO A 9 10.34 -13.26 -3.18
N ASN A 10 9.58 -13.12 -4.26
CA ASN A 10 10.05 -12.57 -5.53
C ASN A 10 10.47 -11.10 -5.44
N LEU A 11 9.90 -10.33 -4.53
CA LEU A 11 10.24 -8.92 -4.35
C LEU A 11 11.51 -8.73 -3.51
N VAL A 12 11.79 -9.62 -2.56
CA VAL A 12 12.97 -9.51 -1.68
C VAL A 12 14.27 -9.38 -2.49
N GLY A 13 14.43 -10.21 -3.54
CA GLY A 13 15.65 -10.25 -4.34
C GLY A 13 15.89 -9.03 -5.24
N CYS A 14 14.84 -8.28 -5.58
CA CYS A 14 14.95 -7.15 -6.52
C CYS A 14 14.48 -5.81 -5.94
N PHE A 15 14.07 -5.77 -4.67
CA PHE A 15 13.50 -4.57 -4.05
C PHE A 15 14.41 -3.33 -4.20
N HIS A 16 15.69 -3.46 -3.85
CA HIS A 16 16.64 -2.35 -3.91
C HIS A 16 16.88 -1.88 -5.35
N GLU A 17 16.98 -2.81 -6.30
CA GLU A 17 17.15 -2.51 -7.72
C GLU A 17 15.97 -1.72 -8.30
N ILE A 18 14.76 -2.20 -8.04
CA ILE A 18 13.56 -1.59 -8.64
C ILE A 18 13.11 -0.29 -7.96
N THR A 19 13.41 -0.11 -6.66
CA THR A 19 13.03 1.08 -5.89
C THR A 19 14.15 2.11 -5.78
N GLY A 20 15.42 1.69 -5.86
CA GLY A 20 16.58 2.51 -5.56
C GLY A 20 16.75 2.78 -4.05
N ALA A 21 16.08 2.03 -3.17
CA ALA A 21 16.20 2.13 -1.73
C ALA A 21 17.60 1.71 -1.24
N ASP A 22 18.16 2.45 -0.27
CA ASP A 22 19.47 2.16 0.27
C ASP A 22 19.51 0.83 1.04
N PRO A 23 20.34 -0.16 0.62
CA PRO A 23 20.47 -1.44 1.32
C PRO A 23 20.98 -1.33 2.77
N GLN A 24 21.58 -0.19 3.15
CA GLN A 24 22.00 0.06 4.53
C GLN A 24 20.85 0.58 5.41
N GLU A 25 19.79 1.07 4.81
CA GLU A 25 18.63 1.60 5.50
C GLU A 25 17.43 0.65 5.49
N TYR A 26 17.26 -0.09 4.41
CA TYR A 26 16.17 -1.02 4.20
C TYR A 26 16.64 -2.47 4.26
N PHE A 27 16.11 -3.23 5.21
CA PHE A 27 16.27 -4.68 5.30
C PHE A 27 15.00 -5.36 4.80
N CYS A 28 15.14 -6.33 3.89
CA CYS A 28 14.04 -7.05 3.27
C CYS A 28 14.15 -8.55 3.54
N THR A 29 13.06 -9.16 3.94
CA THR A 29 12.96 -10.63 4.03
C THR A 29 11.52 -11.08 3.74
N SER A 30 11.33 -12.37 3.51
CA SER A 30 10.04 -13.03 3.40
C SER A 30 9.83 -14.01 4.54
N ASP A 31 8.58 -14.35 4.80
CA ASP A 31 8.27 -15.49 5.66
C ASP A 31 8.86 -16.80 5.08
N PRO A 32 9.19 -17.78 5.91
CA PRO A 32 9.68 -19.06 5.44
C PRO A 32 8.68 -19.76 4.52
N VAL A 33 9.17 -20.34 3.43
CA VAL A 33 8.31 -21.02 2.44
C VAL A 33 7.46 -22.10 3.13
N GLY A 34 6.16 -22.10 2.82
CA GLY A 34 5.22 -23.12 3.34
C GLY A 34 4.82 -22.95 4.81
N ARG A 35 5.29 -21.90 5.50
CA ARG A 35 4.95 -21.65 6.91
C ARG A 35 4.19 -20.33 7.05
N LYS A 36 3.11 -20.37 7.81
CA LYS A 36 2.41 -19.15 8.25
C LYS A 36 2.93 -18.79 9.63
N LEU A 37 3.47 -17.59 9.76
CA LEU A 37 3.98 -17.10 11.04
C LEU A 37 2.99 -16.22 11.79
N GLY A 38 1.95 -15.72 11.13
CA GLY A 38 1.07 -14.69 11.68
C GLY A 38 1.80 -13.35 11.82
N SER A 39 1.09 -12.32 12.23
CA SER A 39 1.66 -10.96 12.34
C SER A 39 2.70 -10.83 13.45
N GLY A 40 2.52 -11.49 14.58
CA GLY A 40 3.47 -11.50 15.70
C GLY A 40 4.69 -12.37 15.45
N GLY A 41 4.49 -13.59 14.94
CA GLY A 41 5.58 -14.47 14.54
C GLY A 41 6.40 -13.87 13.39
N GLY A 42 5.74 -13.27 12.38
CA GLY A 42 6.39 -12.55 11.30
C GLY A 42 7.20 -11.34 11.79
N THR A 43 6.72 -10.60 12.81
CA THR A 43 7.49 -9.54 13.47
C THR A 43 8.77 -10.09 14.09
N THR A 44 8.66 -11.19 14.83
CA THR A 44 9.83 -11.84 15.46
C THR A 44 10.82 -12.35 14.42
N TRP A 45 10.33 -13.03 13.38
CA TRP A 45 11.14 -13.49 12.27
C TRP A 45 11.92 -12.38 11.60
N LEU A 46 11.26 -11.30 11.23
CA LEU A 46 11.85 -10.14 10.58
C LEU A 46 12.95 -9.51 11.44
N LEU A 47 12.72 -9.36 12.75
CA LEU A 47 13.71 -8.85 13.70
C LEU A 47 14.92 -9.79 13.82
N GLU A 48 14.71 -11.09 13.93
CA GLU A 48 15.80 -12.08 14.03
C GLU A 48 16.64 -12.14 12.75
N ARG A 49 16.02 -12.15 11.57
CA ARG A 49 16.75 -12.11 10.30
C ARG A 49 17.55 -10.81 10.12
N CYS A 50 16.99 -9.68 10.53
CA CYS A 50 17.72 -8.42 10.51
C CYS A 50 18.89 -8.41 11.53
N HIS A 51 18.69 -8.94 12.74
CA HIS A 51 19.76 -9.07 13.72
C HIS A 51 20.89 -9.97 13.22
N GLU A 52 20.58 -11.09 12.60
CA GLU A 52 21.60 -11.98 12.01
C GLU A 52 22.42 -11.26 10.91
N ALA A 53 21.76 -10.44 10.08
CA ALA A 53 22.42 -9.70 9.01
C ALA A 53 23.19 -8.45 9.49
N TRP A 54 22.61 -7.70 10.42
CA TRP A 54 23.12 -6.38 10.83
C TRP A 54 23.55 -6.28 12.31
N GLY A 55 23.47 -7.37 13.05
CA GLY A 55 23.81 -7.39 14.49
C GLY A 55 25.28 -7.12 14.78
N ALA A 56 26.18 -7.39 13.84
CA ALA A 56 27.62 -7.17 13.96
C ALA A 56 28.24 -7.80 15.23
N GLY A 57 27.77 -9.01 15.59
CA GLY A 57 28.23 -9.77 16.76
C GLY A 57 27.62 -9.35 18.11
N ARG A 58 26.75 -8.31 18.12
CA ARG A 58 26.03 -7.91 19.34
C ARG A 58 24.95 -8.92 19.71
N GLY A 59 24.67 -9.06 21.01
CA GLY A 59 23.49 -9.80 21.47
C GLY A 59 22.20 -9.15 20.99
N PHE A 60 21.12 -9.96 20.89
CA PHE A 60 19.83 -9.46 20.37
C PHE A 60 19.32 -8.23 21.14
N ASP A 61 19.40 -8.24 22.47
CA ASP A 61 18.91 -7.13 23.31
C ASP A 61 19.74 -5.86 23.15
N GLU A 62 21.07 -5.98 23.02
CA GLU A 62 21.95 -4.85 22.73
C GLU A 62 21.70 -4.26 21.34
N TRP A 63 21.53 -5.13 20.34
CA TRP A 63 21.17 -4.71 19.00
C TRP A 63 19.78 -4.06 18.96
N LEU A 64 18.81 -4.61 19.70
CA LEU A 64 17.45 -4.07 19.77
C LEU A 64 17.45 -2.63 20.28
N ALA A 65 18.25 -2.33 21.32
CA ALA A 65 18.36 -1.01 21.91
C ALA A 65 19.25 -0.03 21.10
N SER A 66 19.99 -0.50 20.09
CA SER A 66 20.97 0.36 19.40
C SER A 66 20.36 1.31 18.38
N ASP A 67 19.27 0.95 17.74
CA ASP A 67 18.66 1.71 16.64
C ASP A 67 17.14 1.69 16.72
N ARG A 68 16.51 2.77 16.25
CA ARG A 68 15.07 2.81 15.98
C ARG A 68 14.74 2.17 14.64
N ARG A 69 13.66 1.40 14.60
CA ARG A 69 13.23 0.65 13.40
C ARG A 69 11.73 0.69 13.18
N ILE A 70 11.36 0.71 11.92
CA ILE A 70 9.97 0.62 11.47
C ILE A 70 9.84 -0.70 10.71
N LEU A 71 8.96 -1.57 11.17
CA LEU A 71 8.65 -2.85 10.56
C LEU A 71 7.36 -2.72 9.77
N LEU A 72 7.42 -2.97 8.46
CA LEU A 72 6.24 -2.97 7.59
C LEU A 72 5.90 -4.41 7.19
N HIS A 73 4.70 -4.84 7.56
CA HIS A 73 4.15 -6.10 7.10
C HIS A 73 3.49 -5.95 5.74
N ALA A 74 4.20 -6.35 4.69
CA ALA A 74 3.75 -6.30 3.30
C ALA A 74 3.91 -7.66 2.56
N GLY A 75 4.27 -8.71 3.28
CA GLY A 75 4.54 -10.05 2.75
C GLY A 75 3.31 -10.93 2.53
N GLY A 76 2.12 -10.43 2.82
CA GLY A 76 0.88 -11.19 2.59
C GLY A 76 0.65 -11.46 1.10
N GLN A 77 -0.10 -12.54 0.81
CA GLN A 77 -0.38 -12.98 -0.58
C GLN A 77 -1.20 -11.98 -1.42
N SER A 78 -1.65 -10.86 -0.85
CA SER A 78 -2.38 -9.77 -1.52
C SER A 78 -3.59 -10.22 -2.39
N ARG A 79 -4.14 -11.38 -2.09
CA ARG A 79 -5.17 -12.09 -2.90
C ARG A 79 -6.39 -11.25 -3.29
N ARG A 80 -6.75 -10.28 -2.45
CA ARG A 80 -7.92 -9.42 -2.66
C ARG A 80 -7.62 -8.21 -3.55
N LEU A 81 -6.35 -8.01 -3.93
CA LEU A 81 -5.88 -7.00 -4.86
C LEU A 81 -4.96 -7.67 -5.89
N PRO A 82 -5.52 -8.45 -6.83
CA PRO A 82 -4.76 -9.29 -7.75
C PRO A 82 -3.70 -8.52 -8.53
N SER A 83 -4.03 -7.35 -9.07
CA SER A 83 -3.13 -6.52 -9.91
C SER A 83 -1.80 -6.18 -9.24
N TYR A 84 -1.80 -6.05 -7.92
CA TYR A 84 -0.60 -5.70 -7.14
C TYR A 84 -0.13 -6.82 -6.21
N ALA A 85 -0.70 -8.00 -6.31
CA ALA A 85 -0.21 -9.19 -5.63
C ALA A 85 1.23 -9.55 -6.06
N PRO A 86 1.58 -9.51 -7.36
CA PRO A 86 2.95 -9.80 -7.82
C PRO A 86 4.01 -8.85 -7.28
N SER A 87 3.73 -7.55 -7.29
CA SER A 87 4.68 -6.50 -6.87
C SER A 87 4.63 -6.13 -5.40
N GLY A 88 3.69 -6.73 -4.64
CA GLY A 88 3.39 -6.32 -3.27
C GLY A 88 2.64 -4.98 -3.21
N LYS A 89 1.66 -4.89 -2.32
CA LYS A 89 0.78 -3.71 -2.18
C LYS A 89 1.51 -2.42 -1.86
N ILE A 90 2.62 -2.48 -1.13
CA ILE A 90 3.41 -1.29 -0.78
C ILE A 90 4.01 -0.58 -1.98
N LEU A 91 4.19 -1.28 -3.10
CA LEU A 91 4.68 -0.72 -4.36
C LEU A 91 3.55 -0.36 -5.33
N THR A 92 2.29 -0.33 -4.87
CA THR A 92 1.18 0.22 -5.66
C THR A 92 1.51 1.66 -6.05
N PRO A 93 1.57 1.99 -7.35
CA PRO A 93 1.83 3.35 -7.80
C PRO A 93 0.66 4.26 -7.40
N ILE A 94 0.99 5.38 -6.78
CA ILE A 94 0.00 6.35 -6.33
C ILE A 94 0.06 7.57 -7.24
N PRO A 95 -1.05 7.96 -7.89
CA PRO A 95 -1.12 9.18 -8.67
C PRO A 95 -0.76 10.40 -7.84
N VAL A 96 -0.06 11.38 -8.43
CA VAL A 96 0.19 12.66 -7.76
C VAL A 96 -1.12 13.33 -7.36
N PHE A 97 -1.14 13.89 -6.16
CA PHE A 97 -2.35 14.50 -5.61
C PHE A 97 -2.53 15.93 -6.17
N ARG A 98 -3.78 16.29 -6.44
CA ARG A 98 -4.14 17.63 -6.97
C ARG A 98 -3.95 18.78 -5.97
N TRP A 99 -3.82 18.45 -4.70
CA TRP A 99 -3.82 19.40 -3.58
C TRP A 99 -2.43 19.56 -2.92
N GLU A 100 -1.39 18.90 -3.44
CA GLU A 100 -0.05 18.95 -2.87
C GLU A 100 0.98 19.16 -3.97
N ARG A 101 2.05 19.89 -3.66
CA ARG A 101 3.18 20.12 -4.56
C ARG A 101 4.44 19.43 -4.04
N GLY A 102 5.46 19.34 -4.88
CA GLY A 102 6.75 18.74 -4.53
C GLY A 102 6.69 17.22 -4.37
N GLN A 103 5.68 16.57 -4.95
CA GLN A 103 5.50 15.13 -4.87
C GLN A 103 6.46 14.39 -5.80
N ARG A 104 6.75 13.14 -5.48
CA ARG A 104 7.49 12.25 -6.37
C ARG A 104 6.59 11.74 -7.49
N LEU A 105 7.12 11.76 -8.71
CA LEU A 105 6.39 11.24 -9.86
C LEU A 105 6.10 9.75 -9.76
N SER A 106 7.09 9.01 -9.30
CA SER A 106 7.04 7.55 -9.17
C SER A 106 6.56 7.09 -7.80
N GLN A 107 5.90 7.98 -7.04
CA GLN A 107 5.50 7.66 -5.66
C GLN A 107 4.65 6.40 -5.57
N THR A 108 4.92 5.64 -4.53
CA THR A 108 4.24 4.41 -4.18
C THR A 108 3.55 4.56 -2.83
N LEU A 109 2.75 3.57 -2.45
CA LEU A 109 2.14 3.55 -1.13
C LEU A 109 3.20 3.58 -0.02
N LEU A 110 4.34 2.91 -0.20
CA LEU A 110 5.46 2.95 0.74
C LEU A 110 6.00 4.37 0.96
N ASP A 111 6.19 5.13 -0.13
CA ASP A 111 6.69 6.52 -0.05
C ASP A 111 5.75 7.42 0.75
N LEU A 112 4.45 7.18 0.66
CA LEU A 112 3.44 7.97 1.38
C LEU A 112 3.31 7.60 2.85
N GLN A 113 3.54 6.34 3.20
CA GLN A 113 3.42 5.86 4.58
C GLN A 113 4.58 6.34 5.47
N LEU A 114 5.79 6.26 4.97
CA LEU A 114 7.01 6.44 5.77
C LEU A 114 7.13 7.80 6.49
N PRO A 115 6.78 8.95 5.90
CA PRO A 115 6.97 10.25 6.56
C PRO A 115 6.27 10.36 7.92
N LEU A 116 5.03 9.84 8.03
CA LEU A 116 4.29 9.82 9.29
C LEU A 116 4.96 8.90 10.31
N TYR A 117 5.32 7.70 9.91
CA TYR A 117 5.92 6.70 10.78
C TYR A 117 7.28 7.15 11.31
N GLU A 118 8.10 7.73 10.44
CA GLU A 118 9.40 8.32 10.86
C GLU A 118 9.22 9.47 11.84
N ARG A 119 8.22 10.33 11.62
CA ARG A 119 7.90 11.43 12.54
C ARG A 119 7.53 10.90 13.93
N LEU A 120 6.63 9.92 14.00
CA LEU A 120 6.24 9.28 15.27
C LEU A 120 7.44 8.63 15.95
N MET A 121 8.27 7.89 15.22
CA MET A 121 9.45 7.23 15.79
C MET A 121 10.53 8.23 16.25
N ARG A 122 10.66 9.39 15.61
CA ARG A 122 11.56 10.46 16.10
C ARG A 122 11.09 11.03 17.45
N MET A 123 9.78 11.04 17.70
CA MET A 123 9.17 11.53 18.94
C MET A 123 9.08 10.46 20.04
N ALA A 124 9.41 9.21 19.74
CA ALA A 124 9.27 8.08 20.66
C ALA A 124 10.17 8.24 21.90
N PRO A 125 9.72 7.82 23.10
CA PRO A 125 10.56 7.70 24.28
C PRO A 125 11.78 6.80 24.06
N GLY A 126 12.78 6.93 24.96
CA GLY A 126 14.06 6.24 24.84
C GLY A 126 14.00 4.72 24.98
N ASN A 127 12.91 4.17 25.52
CA ASN A 127 12.67 2.73 25.68
C ASN A 127 11.93 2.10 24.48
N ILE A 128 11.46 2.92 23.52
CA ILE A 128 10.75 2.47 22.32
C ILE A 128 11.66 2.54 21.10
N HIS A 129 12.09 1.38 20.61
CA HIS A 129 12.95 1.27 19.44
C HIS A 129 12.27 0.59 18.24
N THR A 130 11.07 0.06 18.43
CA THR A 130 10.38 -0.74 17.39
C THR A 130 8.97 -0.20 17.14
N MET A 131 8.66 0.06 15.87
CA MET A 131 7.29 0.30 15.38
C MET A 131 6.89 -0.82 14.44
N VAL A 132 5.69 -1.33 14.58
CA VAL A 132 5.09 -2.32 13.67
C VAL A 132 3.91 -1.67 12.97
N VAL A 133 3.89 -1.75 11.64
CA VAL A 133 2.85 -1.13 10.81
C VAL A 133 2.38 -2.04 9.68
N SER A 134 1.12 -1.81 9.25
CA SER A 134 0.55 -2.48 8.09
C SER A 134 1.02 -1.83 6.78
N GLY A 135 1.33 -2.65 5.78
CA GLY A 135 1.81 -2.19 4.47
C GLY A 135 0.71 -1.84 3.47
N ASP A 136 -0.58 -2.01 3.80
CA ASP A 136 -1.70 -1.79 2.87
C ASP A 136 -2.63 -0.63 3.26
N VAL A 137 -2.11 0.33 4.03
CA VAL A 137 -2.87 1.50 4.47
C VAL A 137 -2.10 2.79 4.20
N TYR A 138 -2.80 3.86 3.89
CA TYR A 138 -2.27 5.22 3.94
C TYR A 138 -2.97 5.98 5.07
N ILE A 139 -2.18 6.56 5.96
CA ILE A 139 -2.68 7.29 7.12
C ILE A 139 -2.22 8.74 7.01
N ARG A 140 -3.17 9.66 7.08
CA ARG A 140 -2.91 11.09 7.25
C ARG A 140 -3.12 11.48 8.72
N ALA A 141 -2.43 12.52 9.14
CA ALA A 141 -2.54 13.05 10.48
C ALA A 141 -2.34 14.56 10.47
N ALA A 142 -2.73 15.24 11.53
CA ALA A 142 -2.46 16.66 11.71
C ALA A 142 -0.96 16.97 11.63
N ALA A 143 -0.62 18.19 11.21
CA ALA A 143 0.76 18.67 11.15
C ALA A 143 1.43 18.66 12.53
N GLN A 144 0.68 18.94 13.59
CA GLN A 144 1.15 18.85 14.97
C GLN A 144 0.61 17.60 15.63
N LEU A 145 1.51 16.77 16.14
CA LEU A 145 1.19 15.57 16.90
C LEU A 145 1.55 15.76 18.36
N PRO A 146 0.76 15.21 19.29
CA PRO A 146 1.12 15.21 20.71
C PRO A 146 2.37 14.34 20.95
N PRO A 147 3.08 14.53 22.05
CA PRO A 147 4.18 13.64 22.46
C PRO A 147 3.70 12.18 22.51
N VAL A 148 4.58 11.27 22.12
CA VAL A 148 4.34 9.84 22.27
C VAL A 148 4.37 9.48 23.75
N PRO A 149 3.36 8.82 24.32
CA PRO A 149 3.33 8.42 25.72
C PRO A 149 4.50 7.48 26.08
N ASP A 150 5.00 7.59 27.31
CA ASP A 150 5.97 6.63 27.86
C ASP A 150 5.22 5.40 28.37
N ALA A 151 5.14 4.39 27.53
CA ALA A 151 4.51 3.12 27.81
C ALA A 151 5.25 1.97 27.11
N ASP A 152 5.02 0.73 27.54
CA ASP A 152 5.61 -0.44 26.89
C ASP A 152 5.02 -0.66 25.50
N VAL A 153 3.74 -0.37 25.31
CA VAL A 153 3.03 -0.46 24.04
C VAL A 153 2.22 0.83 23.83
N VAL A 154 2.41 1.46 22.68
CA VAL A 154 1.59 2.62 22.26
C VAL A 154 0.86 2.25 20.99
N CYS A 155 -0.47 2.24 21.06
CA CYS A 155 -1.35 1.91 19.95
C CYS A 155 -2.05 3.17 19.45
N TYR A 156 -1.91 3.47 18.16
CA TYR A 156 -2.65 4.55 17.53
C TYR A 156 -3.97 4.05 16.95
N GLY A 157 -5.02 4.83 17.13
CA GLY A 157 -6.34 4.50 16.60
C GLY A 157 -7.13 5.71 16.17
N LEU A 158 -8.27 5.46 15.52
CA LEU A 158 -9.21 6.47 15.05
C LEU A 158 -10.61 6.26 15.60
N TRP A 159 -11.32 7.37 15.76
CA TRP A 159 -12.76 7.37 16.01
C TRP A 159 -13.49 7.09 14.70
N LEU A 160 -13.86 5.84 14.46
CA LEU A 160 -14.60 5.44 13.27
C LEU A 160 -15.98 4.90 13.66
N ASP A 161 -16.92 5.05 12.73
CA ASP A 161 -18.27 4.49 12.89
C ASP A 161 -18.23 2.97 13.08
N ALA A 162 -19.19 2.43 13.85
CA ALA A 162 -19.27 1.01 14.12
C ALA A 162 -19.40 0.14 12.86
N SER A 163 -19.99 0.68 11.79
CA SER A 163 -20.09 0.00 10.49
C SER A 163 -18.74 -0.26 9.83
N ILE A 164 -17.72 0.55 10.14
CA ILE A 164 -16.34 0.41 9.68
C ILE A 164 -15.52 -0.36 10.73
N ALA A 165 -15.61 0.03 11.99
CA ALA A 165 -14.84 -0.53 13.09
C ALA A 165 -15.02 -2.05 13.26
N LYS A 166 -16.21 -2.59 12.90
CA LYS A 166 -16.52 -4.02 12.98
C LYS A 166 -15.58 -4.93 12.15
N ASP A 167 -14.92 -4.39 11.14
CA ASP A 167 -14.02 -5.15 10.26
C ASP A 167 -12.55 -5.07 10.72
N HIS A 168 -12.27 -4.34 11.80
CA HIS A 168 -10.94 -4.08 12.36
C HIS A 168 -10.81 -4.54 13.82
N GLY A 169 -9.59 -4.47 14.35
CA GLY A 169 -9.37 -4.48 15.79
C GLY A 169 -9.86 -3.18 16.42
N VAL A 170 -10.26 -3.23 17.69
CA VAL A 170 -10.63 -2.03 18.43
C VAL A 170 -10.01 -2.03 19.82
N PHE A 171 -9.52 -0.87 20.24
CA PHE A 171 -8.98 -0.61 21.57
C PHE A 171 -10.08 -0.04 22.44
N VAL A 172 -10.47 -0.77 23.46
CA VAL A 172 -11.51 -0.34 24.42
C VAL A 172 -10.86 0.28 25.63
N SER A 173 -11.32 1.46 26.05
CA SER A 173 -10.88 2.17 27.24
C SER A 173 -12.06 2.64 28.08
N ASP A 174 -11.83 2.84 29.38
CA ASP A 174 -12.82 3.39 30.28
C ASP A 174 -12.93 4.92 30.14
N ARG A 175 -14.11 5.49 30.36
CA ARG A 175 -14.34 6.95 30.27
C ARG A 175 -13.47 7.77 31.22
N ARG A 176 -13.04 7.17 32.36
CA ARG A 176 -12.20 7.84 33.36
C ARG A 176 -10.72 7.82 32.98
N THR A 177 -10.30 6.85 32.19
CA THR A 177 -8.91 6.63 31.78
C THR A 177 -8.83 6.36 30.28
N PRO A 178 -9.22 7.32 29.43
CA PRO A 178 -9.42 7.08 27.99
C PRO A 178 -8.14 6.74 27.23
N SER A 179 -6.98 7.07 27.79
CA SER A 179 -5.65 6.76 27.20
C SER A 179 -5.09 5.41 27.63
N VAL A 180 -5.74 4.71 28.57
CA VAL A 180 -5.30 3.41 29.09
C VAL A 180 -6.13 2.31 28.44
N LEU A 181 -5.44 1.32 27.84
CA LEU A 181 -6.13 0.17 27.28
C LEU A 181 -6.80 -0.65 28.40
N ARG A 182 -8.11 -0.84 28.28
CA ARG A 182 -8.83 -1.84 29.08
C ARG A 182 -8.70 -3.21 28.46
N ARG A 183 -9.07 -3.34 27.19
CA ARG A 183 -8.95 -4.57 26.37
C ARG A 183 -8.93 -4.26 24.88
N MET A 184 -8.39 -5.17 24.10
CA MET A 184 -8.51 -5.18 22.63
C MET A 184 -9.51 -6.25 22.20
N LEU A 185 -10.35 -5.92 21.21
CA LEU A 185 -11.29 -6.85 20.58
C LEU A 185 -10.97 -6.95 19.10
N GLN A 186 -11.05 -8.15 18.54
CA GLN A 186 -10.91 -8.38 17.11
C GLN A 186 -12.27 -8.52 16.43
N LYS A 187 -12.53 -7.66 15.46
CA LYS A 187 -13.74 -7.66 14.62
C LYS A 187 -15.03 -7.81 15.42
N PRO A 188 -15.28 -6.95 16.41
CA PRO A 188 -16.49 -7.02 17.20
C PRO A 188 -17.71 -6.68 16.36
N SER A 189 -18.87 -7.23 16.73
CA SER A 189 -20.12 -6.91 16.05
C SER A 189 -20.56 -5.47 16.29
N VAL A 190 -21.35 -4.89 15.37
CA VAL A 190 -21.93 -3.54 15.55
C VAL A 190 -22.73 -3.41 16.86
N PRO A 191 -23.59 -4.38 17.26
CA PRO A 191 -24.24 -4.34 18.55
C PRO A 191 -23.25 -4.26 19.73
N THR A 192 -22.18 -5.06 19.71
CA THR A 192 -21.13 -5.02 20.73
C THR A 192 -20.48 -3.64 20.81
N LEU A 193 -20.15 -3.03 19.67
CA LEU A 193 -19.56 -1.68 19.61
C LEU A 193 -20.50 -0.62 20.20
N ASN A 194 -21.78 -0.68 19.88
CA ASN A 194 -22.79 0.25 20.42
C ASN A 194 -22.98 0.08 21.94
N GLU A 195 -22.89 -1.14 22.44
CA GLU A 195 -22.95 -1.42 23.88
C GLU A 195 -21.72 -0.86 24.60
N LEU A 196 -20.52 -1.04 24.04
CA LEU A 196 -19.28 -0.48 24.58
C LEU A 196 -19.32 1.03 24.76
N LEU A 197 -19.97 1.76 23.84
CA LEU A 197 -20.10 3.22 23.91
C LEU A 197 -20.98 3.70 25.09
N GLN A 198 -21.75 2.82 25.71
CA GLN A 198 -22.54 3.19 26.90
C GLN A 198 -21.65 3.35 28.15
N THR A 199 -20.58 2.56 28.25
CA THR A 199 -19.74 2.50 29.47
C THR A 199 -18.30 2.98 29.24
N GLY A 200 -17.81 3.01 28.00
CA GLY A 200 -16.45 3.35 27.66
C GLY A 200 -16.32 4.08 26.34
N PHE A 201 -15.13 3.98 25.77
CA PHE A 201 -14.79 4.41 24.43
C PHE A 201 -14.14 3.26 23.67
N TYR A 202 -14.16 3.30 22.36
CA TYR A 202 -13.28 2.49 21.53
C TYR A 202 -12.62 3.34 20.44
N LEU A 203 -11.38 3.00 20.12
CA LEU A 203 -10.67 3.48 18.92
C LEU A 203 -10.46 2.30 18.00
N THR A 204 -10.67 2.52 16.72
CA THR A 204 -10.36 1.52 15.70
C THR A 204 -8.85 1.45 15.50
N ASP A 205 -8.28 0.25 15.54
CA ASP A 205 -6.88 0.00 15.26
C ASP A 205 -6.57 0.34 13.79
N ILE A 206 -5.58 1.17 13.59
CA ILE A 206 -5.08 1.58 12.25
C ILE A 206 -3.78 0.88 11.87
N GLY A 207 -3.39 -0.14 12.62
CA GLY A 207 -2.17 -0.91 12.34
C GLY A 207 -0.88 -0.15 12.62
N VAL A 208 -0.84 0.76 13.60
CA VAL A 208 0.36 1.49 14.04
C VAL A 208 0.61 1.21 15.51
N TRP A 209 1.60 0.38 15.78
CA TRP A 209 1.97 -0.07 17.13
C TRP A 209 3.43 0.25 17.41
N MET A 210 3.70 0.96 18.50
CA MET A 210 5.06 1.23 18.96
C MET A 210 5.35 0.38 20.20
N LEU A 211 6.46 -0.32 20.18
CA LEU A 211 6.81 -1.33 21.19
C LEU A 211 8.11 -0.97 21.88
N SER A 212 8.11 -1.03 23.22
CA SER A 212 9.34 -1.00 24.03
C SER A 212 10.15 -2.28 23.78
N ASP A 213 11.43 -2.22 24.11
CA ASP A 213 12.29 -3.41 24.05
C ASP A 213 11.77 -4.55 24.95
N ARG A 214 11.13 -4.20 26.06
CA ARG A 214 10.46 -5.17 26.94
C ARG A 214 9.28 -5.85 26.23
N ALA A 215 8.44 -5.07 25.56
CA ALA A 215 7.30 -5.60 24.81
C ALA A 215 7.78 -6.50 23.64
N VAL A 216 8.84 -6.10 22.92
CA VAL A 216 9.43 -6.91 21.86
C VAL A 216 9.98 -8.23 22.39
N ARG A 217 10.68 -8.22 23.54
CA ARG A 217 11.17 -9.48 24.17
C ARG A 217 10.04 -10.42 24.51
N LEU A 218 8.94 -9.92 25.07
CA LEU A 218 7.78 -10.74 25.40
C LEU A 218 7.08 -11.26 24.15
N LEU A 219 6.87 -10.44 23.12
CA LEU A 219 6.35 -10.88 21.83
C LEU A 219 7.20 -12.01 21.23
N ARG A 220 8.52 -11.81 21.22
CA ARG A 220 9.49 -12.83 20.76
C ARG A 220 9.39 -14.11 21.55
N SER A 221 9.30 -14.04 22.88
CA SER A 221 9.21 -15.25 23.73
C SER A 221 7.94 -16.06 23.46
N ARG A 222 6.83 -15.38 23.10
CA ARG A 222 5.54 -16.05 22.81
C ARG A 222 5.49 -16.66 21.41
N SER A 223 6.17 -16.07 20.47
CA SER A 223 6.23 -16.54 19.07
C SER A 223 7.38 -17.52 18.81
N LYS A 224 8.02 -18.07 19.85
CA LYS A 224 9.09 -19.09 19.70
C LYS A 224 8.78 -20.40 20.43
N ARG A 225 9.29 -21.49 19.84
CA ARG A 225 9.38 -22.81 20.46
C ARG A 225 10.80 -23.33 20.22
N GLY A 226 11.64 -23.21 21.25
CA GLY A 226 13.09 -23.46 21.10
C GLY A 226 13.74 -22.47 20.12
N ALA A 227 14.40 -22.96 19.09
CA ALA A 227 15.01 -22.15 18.03
C ALA A 227 13.99 -21.66 16.98
N ASP A 228 12.84 -22.34 16.84
CA ASP A 228 11.88 -22.08 15.79
C ASP A 228 10.94 -20.92 16.12
N THR A 229 10.68 -20.04 15.12
CA THR A 229 9.59 -19.10 15.16
C THR A 229 8.30 -19.82 14.76
N VAL A 230 7.24 -19.65 15.54
CA VAL A 230 5.93 -20.31 15.35
C VAL A 230 4.87 -19.28 14.99
N GLU A 231 3.73 -19.77 14.50
CA GLU A 231 2.57 -18.92 14.24
C GLU A 231 2.11 -18.26 15.54
N TYR A 232 2.00 -16.94 15.49
CA TYR A 232 1.52 -16.10 16.58
C TYR A 232 0.95 -14.80 16.03
N ASP A 233 -0.24 -14.41 16.46
CA ASP A 233 -0.93 -13.25 15.94
C ASP A 233 -0.72 -12.02 16.84
N LEU A 234 -0.18 -10.92 16.27
CA LEU A 234 0.06 -9.68 16.99
C LEU A 234 -1.26 -9.06 17.52
N TYR A 235 -2.33 -9.18 16.76
CA TYR A 235 -3.60 -8.54 17.08
C TYR A 235 -4.49 -9.46 17.92
N GLY A 236 -4.73 -10.67 17.45
CA GLY A 236 -5.65 -11.64 18.06
C GLY A 236 -5.11 -12.33 19.29
N GLU A 237 -3.78 -12.47 19.42
CA GLU A 237 -3.15 -13.15 20.57
C GLU A 237 -2.41 -12.16 21.46
N PHE A 238 -1.38 -11.47 20.96
CA PHE A 238 -0.62 -10.52 21.77
C PHE A 238 -1.51 -9.34 22.20
N GLY A 239 -2.17 -8.67 21.26
CA GLY A 239 -3.04 -7.52 21.53
C GLY A 239 -4.22 -7.84 22.45
N CYS A 240 -4.90 -8.98 22.23
CA CYS A 240 -5.99 -9.43 23.08
C CYS A 240 -5.55 -9.87 24.48
N SER A 241 -4.24 -10.00 24.73
CA SER A 241 -3.65 -10.25 26.04
C SER A 241 -3.21 -8.99 26.79
N LEU A 242 -3.33 -7.82 26.15
CA LEU A 242 -2.94 -6.53 26.72
C LEU A 242 -4.10 -5.83 27.43
N GLY A 243 -3.75 -4.92 28.34
CA GLY A 243 -4.69 -4.04 29.03
C GLY A 243 -5.01 -4.49 30.45
N THR A 244 -5.91 -3.71 31.10
CA THR A 244 -6.26 -3.93 32.52
C THR A 244 -7.26 -5.07 32.73
N ASP A 245 -8.02 -5.41 31.67
CA ASP A 245 -9.07 -6.46 31.69
C ASP A 245 -9.03 -7.18 30.32
N PRO A 246 -7.92 -7.92 29.99
CA PRO A 246 -7.71 -8.49 28.69
C PRO A 246 -8.68 -9.64 28.37
N VAL A 247 -8.86 -9.91 27.07
CA VAL A 247 -9.67 -11.05 26.58
C VAL A 247 -8.98 -12.37 26.83
N ILE A 248 -7.64 -12.39 26.66
CA ILE A 248 -6.79 -13.57 26.88
C ILE A 248 -5.98 -13.32 28.16
N ASP A 249 -6.12 -14.16 29.15
CA ASP A 249 -5.37 -14.04 30.40
C ASP A 249 -3.92 -14.49 30.20
N ASN A 250 -3.01 -13.53 30.29
CA ASN A 250 -1.57 -13.76 30.27
C ASN A 250 -0.89 -12.79 31.23
N PRO A 251 -0.50 -13.23 32.44
CA PRO A 251 0.04 -12.35 33.46
C PRO A 251 1.29 -11.54 33.03
N GLU A 252 2.15 -12.12 32.21
CA GLU A 252 3.36 -11.42 31.75
C GLU A 252 2.98 -10.29 30.77
N LEU A 253 2.12 -10.56 29.77
CA LEU A 253 1.68 -9.57 28.81
C LEU A 253 0.79 -8.51 29.47
N ARG A 254 -0.06 -8.90 30.41
CA ARG A 254 -0.88 -7.97 31.20
C ARG A 254 -0.02 -7.00 32.04
N SER A 255 1.21 -7.36 32.37
CA SER A 255 2.13 -6.50 33.11
C SER A 255 2.72 -5.35 32.28
N LEU A 256 2.52 -5.35 30.96
CA LEU A 256 2.93 -4.26 30.08
C LEU A 256 2.02 -3.05 30.27
N SER A 257 2.61 -1.86 30.35
CA SER A 257 1.85 -0.61 30.27
C SER A 257 1.44 -0.35 28.82
N VAL A 258 0.15 -0.01 28.61
CA VAL A 258 -0.39 0.20 27.26
C VAL A 258 -1.12 1.52 27.18
N ALA A 259 -0.64 2.39 26.28
CA ALA A 259 -1.29 3.65 25.97
C ALA A 259 -2.05 3.53 24.64
N VAL A 260 -3.28 4.03 24.63
CA VAL A 260 -4.10 4.16 23.42
C VAL A 260 -4.22 5.63 23.07
N VAL A 261 -3.82 5.97 21.84
CA VAL A 261 -3.69 7.36 21.40
C VAL A 261 -4.58 7.60 20.18
N PRO A 262 -5.58 8.49 20.26
CA PRO A 262 -6.27 8.95 19.08
C PRO A 262 -5.31 9.76 18.20
N LEU A 263 -5.26 9.46 16.91
CA LEU A 263 -4.41 10.19 15.96
C LEU A 263 -5.10 11.50 15.55
N PRO A 264 -4.58 12.68 15.94
CA PRO A 264 -5.23 13.96 15.66
C PRO A 264 -5.32 14.23 14.15
N GLY A 265 -6.50 14.63 13.68
CA GLY A 265 -6.75 14.85 12.25
C GLY A 265 -6.52 13.59 11.41
N GLY A 266 -6.64 12.43 12.05
CA GLY A 266 -6.37 11.15 11.43
C GLY A 266 -7.40 10.78 10.36
N GLU A 267 -6.92 10.39 9.21
CA GLU A 267 -7.69 9.80 8.12
C GLU A 267 -7.03 8.49 7.71
N PHE A 268 -7.84 7.52 7.36
CA PHE A 268 -7.40 6.14 7.09
C PHE A 268 -7.91 5.70 5.72
N TYR A 269 -6.99 5.33 4.85
CA TYR A 269 -7.26 4.87 3.49
C TYR A 269 -6.69 3.47 3.31
N HIS A 270 -7.57 2.50 3.08
CA HIS A 270 -7.21 1.10 2.96
C HIS A 270 -7.06 0.67 1.49
N PHE A 271 -6.02 -0.09 1.20
CA PHE A 271 -5.70 -0.65 -0.11
C PHE A 271 -5.78 -2.19 -0.09
N GLY A 272 -6.72 -2.72 0.65
CA GLY A 272 -6.85 -4.15 0.87
C GLY A 272 -7.44 -4.92 -0.29
N THR A 273 -8.33 -4.28 -1.08
CA THR A 273 -9.05 -4.88 -2.22
C THR A 273 -9.02 -3.99 -3.45
N SER A 274 -9.37 -4.53 -4.60
CA SER A 274 -9.49 -3.78 -5.86
C SER A 274 -10.44 -2.58 -5.76
N CYS A 275 -11.61 -2.77 -5.14
CA CYS A 275 -12.58 -1.69 -4.94
C CYS A 275 -12.08 -0.64 -3.96
N GLU A 276 -11.47 -1.06 -2.84
CA GLU A 276 -10.90 -0.13 -1.84
C GLU A 276 -9.75 0.69 -2.41
N MET A 277 -8.93 0.12 -3.29
CA MET A 277 -7.87 0.86 -3.97
C MET A 277 -8.43 2.05 -4.74
N ILE A 278 -9.46 1.85 -5.57
CA ILE A 278 -10.07 2.91 -6.38
C ILE A 278 -10.78 3.94 -5.50
N SER A 279 -11.59 3.49 -4.53
CA SER A 279 -12.32 4.38 -3.65
C SER A 279 -11.41 5.20 -2.73
N SER A 280 -10.35 4.59 -2.19
CA SER A 280 -9.32 5.29 -1.41
C SER A 280 -8.61 6.34 -2.27
N MET A 281 -8.23 6.00 -3.52
CA MET A 281 -7.63 6.98 -4.44
C MET A 281 -8.57 8.13 -4.74
N GLN A 282 -9.84 7.87 -5.01
CA GLN A 282 -10.81 8.92 -5.26
C GLN A 282 -10.98 9.83 -4.05
N ALA A 283 -11.09 9.27 -2.86
CA ALA A 283 -11.20 10.03 -1.62
C ALA A 283 -9.95 10.92 -1.40
N ILE A 284 -8.75 10.37 -1.56
CA ILE A 284 -7.49 11.11 -1.42
C ILE A 284 -7.41 12.25 -2.43
N GLN A 285 -7.75 12.02 -3.71
CA GLN A 285 -7.74 13.08 -4.74
C GLN A 285 -8.73 14.21 -4.47
N ASN A 286 -9.77 13.94 -3.67
CA ASN A 286 -10.81 14.91 -3.34
C ASN A 286 -10.61 15.57 -1.97
N ILE A 287 -9.49 15.34 -1.31
CA ILE A 287 -9.14 16.03 -0.07
C ILE A 287 -9.06 17.55 -0.31
N VAL A 288 -9.57 18.27 0.66
CA VAL A 288 -9.55 19.71 0.72
C VAL A 288 -8.80 20.12 1.99
N ASN A 289 -7.56 20.54 1.84
CA ASN A 289 -6.72 20.93 2.98
C ASN A 289 -7.05 22.35 3.48
N ASP A 290 -7.29 23.27 2.58
CA ASP A 290 -7.68 24.65 2.91
C ASP A 290 -8.78 25.12 1.94
N GLN A 291 -9.93 25.52 2.48
CA GLN A 291 -11.04 26.02 1.66
C GLN A 291 -10.69 27.33 0.95
N ARG A 292 -9.74 28.10 1.47
CA ARG A 292 -9.22 29.30 0.82
C ARG A 292 -8.40 29.00 -0.43
N GLU A 293 -7.75 27.85 -0.47
CA GLU A 293 -7.05 27.35 -1.65
C GLU A 293 -7.99 26.83 -2.72
N ILE A 294 -9.23 26.51 -2.34
CA ILE A 294 -10.31 26.21 -3.29
C ILE A 294 -10.98 27.51 -3.69
N MET A 295 -10.24 28.40 -4.29
CA MET A 295 -10.77 29.66 -4.81
C MET A 295 -11.81 29.49 -5.93
N HIS A 296 -12.32 28.29 -6.14
CA HIS A 296 -13.10 28.01 -7.32
C HIS A 296 -14.39 27.33 -6.99
N HIS A 297 -15.45 28.08 -7.06
CA HIS A 297 -16.83 27.60 -7.15
C HIS A 297 -17.05 26.52 -8.23
N GLY A 298 -15.99 26.11 -8.93
CA GLY A 298 -16.03 25.16 -10.04
C GLY A 298 -15.05 24.00 -9.97
N ARG A 299 -14.35 23.75 -8.84
CA ARG A 299 -13.49 22.57 -8.75
C ARG A 299 -14.34 21.29 -8.75
N LYS A 300 -14.44 20.68 -9.93
CA LYS A 300 -15.15 19.39 -10.05
C LYS A 300 -14.44 18.32 -9.22
N PRO A 301 -15.19 17.47 -8.50
CA PRO A 301 -14.61 16.30 -7.86
C PRO A 301 -13.81 15.46 -8.86
N HIS A 302 -12.72 14.87 -8.41
CA HIS A 302 -11.99 13.89 -9.21
C HIS A 302 -12.91 12.68 -9.40
N PRO A 303 -13.14 12.23 -10.63
CA PRO A 303 -13.92 11.03 -10.86
C PRO A 303 -13.18 9.79 -10.34
N SER A 304 -13.87 8.66 -10.23
CA SER A 304 -13.25 7.37 -9.94
C SER A 304 -12.55 6.76 -11.17
N ILE A 305 -11.85 7.59 -11.93
CA ILE A 305 -11.17 7.23 -13.19
C ILE A 305 -9.69 7.57 -13.06
N PHE A 306 -8.84 6.56 -13.10
CA PHE A 306 -7.40 6.68 -12.96
C PHE A 306 -6.69 6.05 -14.14
N VAL A 307 -5.91 6.86 -14.85
CA VAL A 307 -5.05 6.41 -15.94
C VAL A 307 -3.65 6.94 -15.66
N GLN A 308 -2.69 6.05 -15.42
CA GLN A 308 -1.32 6.43 -15.11
C GLN A 308 -0.31 5.43 -15.67
N ASN A 309 0.87 5.92 -16.04
CA ASN A 309 1.89 5.09 -16.65
C ASN A 309 1.32 4.21 -17.78
N ALA A 310 0.43 4.76 -18.60
CA ALA A 310 -0.33 4.00 -19.60
C ALA A 310 -0.53 4.82 -20.88
N ILE A 311 -0.73 4.15 -21.98
CA ILE A 311 -1.10 4.75 -23.27
C ILE A 311 -2.53 4.30 -23.57
N THR A 312 -3.43 5.27 -23.72
CA THR A 312 -4.82 5.01 -24.09
C THR A 312 -5.16 5.70 -25.40
N GLU A 313 -5.62 4.95 -26.38
CA GLU A 313 -5.99 5.42 -27.70
C GLU A 313 -7.52 5.40 -27.92
N ILE A 314 -8.28 5.16 -26.83
CA ILE A 314 -9.73 5.23 -26.78
C ILE A 314 -10.20 6.48 -26.06
N THR A 315 -11.46 6.89 -26.30
CA THR A 315 -12.10 7.94 -25.54
C THR A 315 -12.64 7.38 -24.22
N ILE A 316 -12.14 7.93 -23.11
CA ILE A 316 -12.66 7.64 -21.77
C ILE A 316 -13.68 8.72 -21.40
N THR A 317 -14.86 8.31 -20.99
CA THR A 317 -15.98 9.20 -20.64
C THR A 317 -16.35 9.08 -19.16
N ALA A 318 -17.24 9.93 -18.69
CA ALA A 318 -17.76 9.88 -17.33
C ALA A 318 -18.53 8.58 -16.99
N GLU A 319 -18.92 7.81 -18.00
CA GLU A 319 -19.58 6.52 -17.82
C GLU A 319 -18.61 5.40 -17.41
N ASN A 320 -17.32 5.56 -17.71
CA ASN A 320 -16.28 4.61 -17.32
C ASN A 320 -15.89 4.77 -15.81
N THR A 321 -16.89 4.73 -14.93
CA THR A 321 -16.67 4.86 -13.48
C THR A 321 -15.90 3.69 -12.89
N ASN A 322 -15.20 3.91 -11.77
CA ASN A 322 -14.37 2.91 -11.09
C ASN A 322 -13.34 2.26 -12.04
N LEU A 323 -12.66 3.11 -12.80
CA LEU A 323 -11.66 2.70 -13.79
C LEU A 323 -10.24 2.90 -13.26
N TRP A 324 -9.44 1.86 -13.39
CA TRP A 324 -8.01 1.91 -13.10
C TRP A 324 -7.22 1.31 -14.27
N ILE A 325 -6.46 2.15 -14.97
CA ILE A 325 -5.53 1.72 -16.03
C ILE A 325 -4.11 2.11 -15.60
N GLU A 326 -3.24 1.12 -15.41
CA GLU A 326 -1.87 1.36 -15.02
C GLU A 326 -0.92 0.40 -15.75
N ASN A 327 0.26 0.92 -16.14
CA ASN A 327 1.29 0.12 -16.80
C ASN A 327 0.76 -0.63 -18.03
N SER A 328 -0.06 0.02 -18.85
CA SER A 328 -0.85 -0.66 -19.89
C SER A 328 -0.94 0.14 -21.18
N HIS A 329 -1.10 -0.57 -22.28
CA HIS A 329 -1.51 -0.02 -23.56
C HIS A 329 -2.95 -0.46 -23.90
N VAL A 330 -3.84 0.51 -24.03
CA VAL A 330 -5.23 0.32 -24.42
C VAL A 330 -5.41 0.92 -25.81
N GLY A 331 -5.29 0.08 -26.84
CA GLY A 331 -5.30 0.49 -28.24
C GLY A 331 -6.68 0.82 -28.78
N PRO A 332 -6.79 1.30 -30.03
CA PRO A 332 -8.06 1.79 -30.60
C PRO A 332 -9.11 0.69 -30.81
N GLY A 333 -8.70 -0.59 -30.83
CA GLY A 333 -9.61 -1.73 -30.92
C GLY A 333 -10.27 -2.14 -29.62
N TRP A 334 -9.99 -1.44 -28.50
CA TRP A 334 -10.60 -1.75 -27.22
C TRP A 334 -11.91 -1.01 -27.00
N THR A 335 -12.84 -1.66 -26.33
CA THR A 335 -14.01 -1.04 -25.70
C THR A 335 -14.04 -1.41 -24.23
N ILE A 336 -14.25 -0.44 -23.36
CA ILE A 336 -14.27 -0.64 -21.90
C ILE A 336 -15.57 -0.09 -21.30
N SER A 337 -16.05 -0.70 -20.25
CA SER A 337 -17.25 -0.28 -19.54
C SER A 337 -16.89 0.44 -18.23
N HIS A 338 -17.43 0.01 -17.11
CA HIS A 338 -17.17 0.53 -15.77
C HIS A 338 -16.72 -0.61 -14.82
N ASP A 339 -16.18 -0.25 -13.66
CA ASP A 339 -15.63 -1.21 -12.68
C ASP A 339 -14.53 -2.08 -13.31
N ASN A 340 -13.63 -1.45 -14.06
CA ASN A 340 -12.57 -2.14 -14.79
C ASN A 340 -11.18 -1.79 -14.22
N ILE A 341 -10.33 -2.81 -14.12
CA ILE A 341 -8.90 -2.69 -13.81
C ILE A 341 -8.11 -3.30 -14.94
N ILE A 342 -7.17 -2.55 -15.51
CA ILE A 342 -6.31 -2.97 -16.61
C ILE A 342 -4.87 -2.68 -16.21
N THR A 343 -4.05 -3.73 -16.01
CA THR A 343 -2.67 -3.58 -15.60
C THR A 343 -1.71 -4.48 -16.40
N GLY A 344 -0.50 -3.99 -16.62
CA GLY A 344 0.59 -4.77 -17.23
C GLY A 344 0.44 -5.10 -18.71
N VAL A 345 -0.58 -4.57 -19.38
CA VAL A 345 -0.86 -4.90 -20.80
C VAL A 345 0.22 -4.32 -21.71
N PRO A 346 0.94 -5.15 -22.49
CA PRO A 346 1.98 -4.70 -23.42
C PRO A 346 1.39 -3.89 -24.59
N ARG A 347 2.25 -3.22 -25.35
CA ARG A 347 1.83 -2.55 -26.59
C ARG A 347 1.20 -3.55 -27.55
N ASN A 348 0.00 -3.25 -28.04
CA ASN A 348 -0.82 -4.19 -28.78
C ASN A 348 -1.77 -3.50 -29.78
N ASP A 349 -2.33 -4.30 -30.68
CA ASP A 349 -3.37 -3.96 -31.64
C ASP A 349 -4.66 -4.79 -31.40
N TRP A 350 -4.89 -5.21 -30.18
CA TRP A 350 -5.97 -6.13 -29.83
C TRP A 350 -7.35 -5.50 -29.98
N HIS A 351 -8.33 -6.36 -30.26
CA HIS A 351 -9.74 -6.03 -30.26
C HIS A 351 -10.38 -6.68 -29.03
N ILE A 352 -10.51 -5.93 -27.94
CA ILE A 352 -10.99 -6.39 -26.64
C ILE A 352 -12.25 -5.64 -26.26
N ALA A 353 -13.30 -6.37 -25.88
CA ALA A 353 -14.48 -5.81 -25.25
C ALA A 353 -14.46 -6.17 -23.75
N LEU A 354 -14.24 -5.18 -22.90
CA LEU A 354 -14.25 -5.34 -21.45
C LEU A 354 -15.60 -4.87 -20.90
N GLY A 355 -16.42 -5.83 -20.49
CA GLY A 355 -17.73 -5.56 -19.88
C GLY A 355 -17.62 -5.03 -18.45
N ALA A 356 -18.74 -4.64 -17.87
CA ALA A 356 -18.80 -4.14 -16.50
C ALA A 356 -18.23 -5.14 -15.48
N GLY A 357 -17.36 -4.66 -14.62
CA GLY A 357 -16.70 -5.45 -13.56
C GLY A 357 -15.66 -6.46 -14.07
N GLN A 358 -15.34 -6.49 -15.35
CA GLN A 358 -14.26 -7.32 -15.88
C GLN A 358 -12.92 -6.61 -15.75
N CYS A 359 -11.91 -7.32 -15.28
CA CYS A 359 -10.55 -6.84 -15.06
C CYS A 359 -9.56 -7.73 -15.79
N VAL A 360 -8.41 -7.14 -16.13
CA VAL A 360 -7.32 -7.83 -16.80
C VAL A 360 -5.99 -7.40 -16.20
N ASP A 361 -5.15 -8.36 -15.89
CA ASP A 361 -3.73 -8.09 -15.78
C ASP A 361 -2.89 -9.04 -16.66
N VAL A 362 -1.78 -8.52 -17.13
CA VAL A 362 -0.77 -9.25 -17.88
C VAL A 362 0.54 -9.16 -17.09
N VAL A 363 0.95 -10.28 -16.52
CA VAL A 363 2.09 -10.34 -15.62
C VAL A 363 3.27 -11.00 -16.31
N PRO A 364 4.41 -10.33 -16.48
CA PRO A 364 5.60 -10.98 -17.03
C PRO A 364 6.09 -12.08 -16.09
N VAL A 365 6.29 -13.28 -16.63
CA VAL A 365 6.82 -14.46 -15.93
C VAL A 365 8.02 -15.00 -16.71
N GLY A 366 9.08 -15.38 -16.00
CA GLY A 366 10.33 -15.75 -16.67
C GLY A 366 10.87 -14.64 -17.59
N GLU A 367 11.66 -15.02 -18.61
CA GLU A 367 12.39 -14.05 -19.46
C GLU A 367 11.57 -13.55 -20.66
N GLY A 368 10.64 -14.32 -21.19
CA GLY A 368 9.94 -14.00 -22.44
C GLY A 368 8.42 -14.21 -22.42
N SER A 369 7.88 -14.73 -21.35
CA SER A 369 6.46 -15.11 -21.28
C SER A 369 5.66 -14.17 -20.40
N PHE A 370 4.34 -14.25 -20.50
CA PHE A 370 3.38 -13.47 -19.72
C PHE A 370 2.21 -14.35 -19.28
N ALA A 371 1.81 -14.24 -18.03
CA ALA A 371 0.54 -14.79 -17.57
C ALA A 371 -0.58 -13.81 -17.92
N VAL A 372 -1.61 -14.29 -18.60
CA VAL A 372 -2.78 -13.49 -18.99
C VAL A 372 -3.92 -13.81 -18.04
N ARG A 373 -4.30 -12.87 -17.20
CA ARG A 373 -5.22 -13.08 -16.08
C ARG A 373 -6.46 -12.19 -16.16
N PRO A 374 -7.55 -12.65 -16.81
CA PRO A 374 -8.86 -12.03 -16.66
C PRO A 374 -9.50 -12.43 -15.33
N TYR A 375 -10.14 -11.46 -14.65
CA TYR A 375 -10.81 -11.67 -13.37
C TYR A 375 -11.96 -10.67 -13.19
N ARG A 376 -12.71 -10.75 -12.08
CA ARG A 376 -13.75 -9.79 -11.73
C ARG A 376 -13.23 -8.84 -10.64
N ILE A 377 -13.68 -7.59 -10.66
CA ILE A 377 -13.25 -6.57 -9.69
C ILE A 377 -13.50 -6.98 -8.23
N GLY A 378 -14.52 -7.81 -8.00
CA GLY A 378 -14.85 -8.37 -6.69
C GLY A 378 -14.14 -9.68 -6.34
N ASP A 379 -13.32 -10.24 -7.23
CA ASP A 379 -12.61 -11.49 -6.98
C ASP A 379 -11.57 -11.32 -5.85
N LYS A 380 -11.59 -12.26 -4.93
CA LYS A 380 -10.74 -12.24 -3.73
C LYS A 380 -9.69 -13.34 -3.72
N PHE A 381 -9.76 -14.30 -4.64
CA PHE A 381 -8.92 -15.49 -4.68
C PHE A 381 -8.72 -16.11 -3.28
N ALA A 382 -9.85 -16.28 -2.54
CA ALA A 382 -9.83 -16.72 -1.15
C ALA A 382 -9.64 -18.24 -1.05
N GLY A 383 -8.91 -18.68 -0.02
CA GLY A 383 -8.72 -20.10 0.28
C GLY A 383 -8.05 -20.84 -0.88
N GLU A 384 -8.63 -21.97 -1.29
CA GLU A 384 -8.10 -22.84 -2.35
C GLU A 384 -8.28 -22.25 -3.76
N GLU A 385 -9.13 -21.24 -3.96
CA GLU A 385 -9.35 -20.60 -5.26
C GLU A 385 -8.06 -20.07 -5.86
N GLN A 386 -7.16 -19.56 -5.02
CA GLN A 386 -5.86 -19.03 -5.42
C GLN A 386 -4.98 -20.08 -6.12
N GLN A 387 -5.10 -21.34 -5.73
CA GLN A 387 -4.35 -22.46 -6.30
C GLN A 387 -5.11 -23.17 -7.43
N ARG A 388 -6.45 -23.19 -7.36
CA ARG A 388 -7.29 -23.88 -8.34
C ARG A 388 -7.50 -23.12 -9.63
N ARG A 389 -7.65 -21.79 -9.54
CA ARG A 389 -7.91 -20.97 -10.73
C ARG A 389 -6.63 -20.79 -11.52
N GLN A 390 -6.65 -21.32 -12.75
CA GLN A 390 -5.49 -21.39 -13.64
C GLN A 390 -5.61 -20.37 -14.77
N PHE A 391 -4.48 -19.80 -15.15
CA PHE A 391 -4.37 -18.77 -16.18
C PHE A 391 -3.29 -19.14 -17.21
N PRO A 392 -3.53 -18.89 -18.50
CA PRO A 392 -2.58 -19.23 -19.56
C PRO A 392 -1.32 -18.35 -19.51
N VAL A 393 -0.20 -18.98 -19.82
CA VAL A 393 1.10 -18.33 -20.01
C VAL A 393 1.42 -18.32 -21.49
N VAL A 394 1.60 -17.13 -22.06
CA VAL A 394 1.76 -16.88 -23.49
C VAL A 394 2.99 -16.02 -23.73
N ALA A 395 3.74 -16.29 -24.80
CA ALA A 395 4.92 -15.52 -25.16
C ALA A 395 4.63 -14.49 -26.28
N ASP A 396 3.77 -14.85 -27.21
CA ASP A 396 3.43 -13.99 -28.36
C ASP A 396 2.32 -12.98 -28.01
N VAL A 397 2.57 -11.69 -28.30
CA VAL A 397 1.64 -10.60 -27.94
C VAL A 397 0.30 -10.70 -28.72
N ALA A 398 0.32 -11.10 -29.98
CA ALA A 398 -0.91 -11.25 -30.75
C ALA A 398 -1.74 -12.44 -30.25
N GLU A 399 -1.07 -13.52 -29.84
CA GLU A 399 -1.72 -14.66 -29.22
C GLU A 399 -2.37 -14.29 -27.87
N MET A 400 -1.70 -13.47 -27.05
CA MET A 400 -2.29 -12.98 -25.78
C MET A 400 -3.65 -12.32 -26.01
N GLY A 401 -3.77 -11.47 -27.03
CA GLY A 401 -5.04 -10.79 -27.35
C GLY A 401 -6.15 -11.78 -27.71
N ARG A 402 -5.85 -12.81 -28.49
CA ARG A 402 -6.81 -13.86 -28.86
C ARG A 402 -7.24 -14.68 -27.66
N VAL A 403 -6.27 -15.06 -26.82
CA VAL A 403 -6.51 -15.81 -25.59
C VAL A 403 -7.37 -14.99 -24.63
N LEU A 404 -7.02 -13.73 -24.41
CA LEU A 404 -7.76 -12.83 -23.55
C LEU A 404 -9.21 -12.64 -24.04
N ALA A 405 -9.41 -12.37 -25.31
CA ALA A 405 -10.75 -12.19 -25.88
C ALA A 405 -11.62 -13.46 -25.70
N SER A 406 -11.05 -14.65 -25.95
CA SER A 406 -11.73 -15.92 -25.72
C SER A 406 -12.15 -16.12 -24.27
N MET A 407 -11.23 -15.88 -23.32
CA MET A 407 -11.52 -16.07 -21.88
C MET A 407 -12.53 -15.05 -21.35
N LEU A 408 -12.48 -13.80 -21.80
CA LEU A 408 -13.47 -12.77 -21.43
C LEU A 408 -14.88 -13.12 -21.92
N ALA A 409 -14.99 -13.82 -23.05
CA ALA A 409 -16.23 -14.36 -23.58
C ALA A 409 -16.67 -15.68 -22.90
N GLY A 410 -15.94 -16.17 -21.89
CA GLY A 410 -16.24 -17.41 -21.15
C GLY A 410 -15.65 -18.68 -21.77
N GLY A 411 -14.76 -18.54 -22.76
CA GLY A 411 -14.01 -19.67 -23.33
C GLY A 411 -12.96 -20.24 -22.38
N PRO A 412 -12.54 -21.48 -22.59
CA PRO A 412 -11.44 -22.09 -21.82
C PRO A 412 -10.09 -21.48 -22.22
N ALA A 413 -9.08 -21.71 -21.39
CA ALA A 413 -7.69 -21.49 -21.78
C ALA A 413 -7.34 -22.38 -22.99
N PRO A 414 -6.44 -21.96 -23.90
CA PRO A 414 -6.06 -22.75 -25.07
C PRO A 414 -5.50 -24.12 -24.67
N GLU A 415 -5.82 -25.15 -25.45
CA GLU A 415 -5.25 -26.48 -25.26
C GLU A 415 -3.73 -26.45 -25.44
N GLY A 416 -3.01 -27.17 -24.57
CA GLY A 416 -1.54 -27.29 -24.64
C GLY A 416 -0.74 -26.08 -24.17
N CYS A 417 -1.36 -24.97 -23.76
CA CYS A 417 -0.62 -23.87 -23.16
C CYS A 417 -0.21 -24.20 -21.71
N ARG A 418 0.93 -23.67 -21.26
CA ARG A 418 1.30 -23.70 -19.85
C ARG A 418 0.26 -22.91 -19.05
N LEU A 419 -0.19 -23.48 -17.93
CA LEU A 419 -1.09 -22.80 -16.99
C LEU A 419 -0.35 -22.49 -15.69
N MET A 420 -0.71 -21.38 -15.08
CA MET A 420 -0.24 -20.99 -13.75
C MET A 420 -1.41 -20.56 -12.89
N SER A 421 -1.40 -20.93 -11.63
CA SER A 421 -2.35 -20.45 -10.63
C SER A 421 -2.09 -18.99 -10.27
N ALA A 422 -3.06 -18.33 -9.65
CA ALA A 422 -2.88 -16.96 -9.17
C ALA A 422 -1.72 -16.84 -8.16
N GLU A 423 -1.48 -17.89 -7.37
CA GLU A 423 -0.37 -17.94 -6.42
C GLU A 423 1.00 -18.05 -7.13
N GLU A 424 1.12 -18.96 -8.09
CA GLU A 424 2.34 -19.13 -8.90
C GLU A 424 2.66 -17.85 -9.67
N ILE A 425 1.68 -17.19 -10.28
CA ILE A 425 1.85 -15.90 -10.99
C ILE A 425 2.44 -14.85 -10.04
N SER A 426 1.92 -14.75 -8.82
CA SER A 426 2.43 -13.79 -7.84
C SER A 426 3.86 -14.10 -7.40
N ASN A 427 4.20 -15.38 -7.25
CA ASN A 427 5.52 -15.81 -6.77
C ASN A 427 6.59 -15.80 -7.89
N GLU A 428 6.21 -16.04 -9.14
CA GLU A 428 7.11 -16.14 -10.28
C GLU A 428 7.14 -14.90 -11.17
N ALA A 429 6.42 -13.84 -10.81
CA ALA A 429 6.41 -12.58 -11.55
C ALA A 429 7.83 -12.01 -11.70
N ASN A 430 8.18 -11.65 -12.93
CA ASN A 430 9.43 -10.93 -13.22
C ASN A 430 9.22 -9.42 -13.00
N LEU A 431 9.49 -8.97 -11.78
CA LEU A 431 9.25 -7.60 -11.36
C LEU A 431 10.12 -6.57 -12.08
N PRO A 432 11.40 -6.81 -12.36
CA PRO A 432 12.20 -5.90 -13.19
C PRO A 432 11.56 -5.62 -14.55
N ARG A 433 11.04 -6.65 -15.26
CA ARG A 433 10.34 -6.46 -16.55
C ARG A 433 9.05 -5.63 -16.38
N LEU A 434 8.28 -5.88 -15.31
CA LEU A 434 7.07 -5.14 -15.01
C LEU A 434 7.38 -3.66 -14.77
N VAL A 435 8.40 -3.37 -13.97
CA VAL A 435 8.82 -2.00 -13.64
C VAL A 435 9.41 -1.29 -14.85
N GLU A 436 10.19 -1.99 -15.68
CA GLU A 436 10.75 -1.41 -16.91
C GLU A 436 9.64 -1.04 -17.91
N GLN A 437 8.62 -1.88 -18.07
CA GLN A 437 7.45 -1.54 -18.89
C GLN A 437 6.74 -0.29 -18.37
N ARG A 438 6.54 -0.18 -17.05
CA ARG A 438 5.95 1.00 -16.42
C ARG A 438 6.76 2.26 -16.68
N ARG A 439 8.09 2.19 -16.60
CA ARG A 439 9.00 3.30 -16.91
C ARG A 439 8.88 3.73 -18.36
N ARG A 440 8.75 2.80 -19.31
CA ARG A 440 8.55 3.11 -20.75
C ARG A 440 7.25 3.85 -20.98
N TYR A 441 6.12 3.37 -20.45
CA TYR A 441 4.84 4.04 -20.59
C TYR A 441 4.80 5.41 -19.91
N ARG A 442 5.42 5.53 -18.75
CA ARG A 442 5.58 6.82 -18.07
C ARG A 442 6.33 7.82 -18.95
N ARG A 443 7.42 7.42 -19.53
CA ARG A 443 8.23 8.21 -20.43
C ARG A 443 7.43 8.70 -21.64
N ASP A 444 6.72 7.78 -22.31
CA ASP A 444 5.93 8.11 -23.49
C ASP A 444 4.80 9.09 -23.15
N ASN A 445 4.14 8.91 -22.01
CA ASN A 445 3.14 9.84 -21.48
C ASN A 445 3.73 11.22 -21.19
N TRP A 446 4.90 11.28 -20.60
CA TRP A 446 5.51 12.54 -20.20
C TRP A 446 5.94 13.37 -21.37
N ALA A 447 6.47 12.74 -22.41
CA ALA A 447 6.77 13.44 -23.65
C ALA A 447 5.54 14.13 -24.28
N ALA A 448 4.35 13.53 -24.07
CA ALA A 448 3.08 14.15 -24.49
C ALA A 448 2.60 15.26 -23.53
N LEU A 449 2.73 15.04 -22.21
CA LEU A 449 2.27 15.98 -21.18
C LEU A 449 3.16 17.20 -21.03
N ALA A 450 4.45 17.11 -21.34
CA ALA A 450 5.37 18.23 -21.27
C ALA A 450 4.97 19.42 -22.16
N ARG A 451 4.16 19.18 -23.20
CA ARG A 451 3.60 20.24 -24.05
C ARG A 451 2.51 21.07 -23.37
N ASN A 452 1.92 20.55 -22.28
CA ASN A 452 0.87 21.23 -21.54
C ASN A 452 1.20 21.20 -20.03
N TYR A 453 2.32 21.85 -19.69
CA TYR A 453 2.95 21.78 -18.37
C TYR A 453 2.00 22.09 -17.21
N GLU A 454 1.14 23.11 -17.35
CA GLU A 454 0.28 23.61 -16.28
C GLU A 454 -0.86 22.69 -15.92
N HIS A 455 -1.36 21.94 -16.90
CA HIS A 455 -2.43 20.96 -16.71
C HIS A 455 -1.89 19.55 -16.51
N SER A 456 -0.56 19.43 -16.43
CA SER A 456 0.12 18.16 -16.30
C SER A 456 0.46 17.85 -14.84
N VAL A 457 0.81 16.58 -14.59
CA VAL A 457 1.32 16.12 -13.29
C VAL A 457 2.62 16.82 -12.86
N PHE A 458 3.36 17.42 -13.81
CA PHE A 458 4.59 18.15 -13.50
C PHE A 458 4.38 19.33 -12.57
N TYR A 459 3.22 19.95 -12.61
CA TYR A 459 2.92 21.09 -11.73
C TYR A 459 2.89 20.71 -10.25
N GLN A 460 2.54 19.46 -9.93
CA GLN A 460 2.49 18.92 -8.57
C GLN A 460 3.77 18.20 -8.16
N THR A 461 4.67 17.89 -9.11
CA THR A 461 5.86 17.10 -8.83
C THR A 461 7.08 17.95 -8.48
N ASP A 462 8.03 17.33 -7.79
CA ASP A 462 9.39 17.80 -7.67
C ASP A 462 10.11 17.57 -9.02
N LEU A 463 10.54 18.64 -9.67
CA LEU A 463 11.16 18.54 -11.00
C LEU A 463 12.55 17.89 -10.96
N ASP A 464 13.28 17.99 -9.84
CA ASP A 464 14.57 17.35 -9.69
C ASP A 464 14.40 15.84 -9.52
N ASP A 465 13.37 15.40 -8.79
CA ASP A 465 12.99 13.99 -8.69
C ASP A 465 12.57 13.45 -10.07
N ALA A 466 11.75 14.20 -10.78
CA ALA A 466 11.32 13.88 -12.13
C ALA A 466 12.51 13.73 -13.09
N ALA A 467 13.44 14.67 -13.05
CA ALA A 467 14.66 14.62 -13.86
C ALA A 467 15.52 13.37 -13.55
N ARG A 468 15.64 13.01 -12.25
CA ARG A 468 16.33 11.78 -11.86
C ARG A 468 15.65 10.52 -12.40
N GLU A 469 14.32 10.47 -12.36
CA GLU A 469 13.54 9.36 -12.92
C GLU A 469 13.71 9.22 -14.44
N PHE A 470 13.75 10.33 -15.16
CA PHE A 470 14.03 10.33 -16.60
C PHE A 470 15.47 9.88 -16.92
N ALA A 471 16.45 10.38 -16.15
CA ALA A 471 17.84 9.97 -16.30
C ALA A 471 18.03 8.46 -16.08
N ARG A 472 17.32 7.86 -15.14
CA ARG A 472 17.30 6.39 -14.93
C ARG A 472 16.78 5.62 -16.14
N CYS A 473 16.00 6.27 -16.99
CA CYS A 473 15.50 5.71 -18.24
C CYS A 473 16.37 6.07 -19.46
N GLY A 474 17.54 6.70 -19.24
CA GLY A 474 18.43 7.15 -20.32
C GLY A 474 17.87 8.35 -21.11
N MET A 475 17.06 9.20 -20.47
CA MET A 475 16.38 10.33 -21.11
C MET A 475 16.55 11.62 -20.31
N GLU A 476 16.38 12.72 -20.99
CA GLU A 476 16.25 14.06 -20.38
C GLU A 476 14.76 14.38 -20.19
N LEU A 477 14.44 14.99 -19.03
CA LEU A 477 13.12 15.55 -18.80
C LEU A 477 12.91 16.70 -19.82
N PRO A 478 11.83 16.68 -20.62
CA PRO A 478 11.53 17.79 -21.51
C PRO A 478 11.42 19.10 -20.73
N ALA A 479 12.15 20.13 -21.14
CA ALA A 479 12.06 21.43 -20.52
C ALA A 479 10.62 21.97 -20.67
N PRO A 480 10.02 22.55 -19.62
CA PRO A 480 8.75 23.26 -19.76
C PRO A 480 8.90 24.38 -20.77
N LEU A 481 7.88 24.62 -21.56
CA LEU A 481 7.91 25.70 -22.56
C LEU A 481 8.21 27.04 -21.84
N PRO A 482 9.29 27.77 -22.22
CA PRO A 482 9.80 28.88 -21.44
C PRO A 482 8.82 30.08 -21.29
N VAL A 483 7.77 30.09 -22.09
CA VAL A 483 6.79 31.21 -22.13
C VAL A 483 5.62 30.99 -21.18
N GLU A 484 5.27 29.75 -20.88
CA GLU A 484 4.04 29.41 -20.12
C GLU A 484 4.27 29.41 -18.60
N ALA A 485 5.38 28.83 -18.13
CA ALA A 485 5.66 28.75 -16.71
C ALA A 485 5.79 30.12 -16.00
N PRO A 486 6.51 31.15 -16.52
CA PRO A 486 6.57 32.46 -15.87
C PRO A 486 5.26 33.25 -15.93
N LEU A 487 4.45 33.06 -16.98
CA LEU A 487 3.17 33.76 -17.11
C LEU A 487 2.18 33.20 -16.08
N MET A 488 2.09 31.89 -15.94
CA MET A 488 1.16 31.30 -15.02
C MET A 488 1.60 31.37 -13.56
N THR A 489 2.90 31.34 -13.29
CA THR A 489 3.39 31.68 -11.95
C THR A 489 2.98 33.13 -11.60
N ARG A 490 3.07 34.10 -12.53
CA ARG A 490 2.61 35.48 -12.31
C ARG A 490 1.10 35.59 -12.18
N ILE A 491 0.33 34.87 -12.98
CA ILE A 491 -1.14 34.83 -12.87
C ILE A 491 -1.53 34.20 -11.52
N HIS A 492 -0.94 33.07 -11.18
CA HIS A 492 -1.15 32.41 -9.91
C HIS A 492 -0.77 33.32 -8.73
N ASP A 493 0.43 33.91 -8.75
CA ASP A 493 0.87 34.84 -7.72
C ASP A 493 -0.04 36.12 -7.67
N ALA A 494 -0.52 36.60 -8.79
CA ALA A 494 -1.45 37.73 -8.84
C ALA A 494 -2.82 37.35 -8.24
N MET A 495 -3.32 36.16 -8.52
CA MET A 495 -4.58 35.66 -7.95
C MET A 495 -4.51 35.49 -6.43
N PHE A 496 -3.33 35.12 -5.89
CA PHE A 496 -3.15 34.88 -4.45
C PHE A 496 -2.62 36.11 -3.67
N ARG A 497 -2.04 37.12 -4.34
CA ARG A 497 -1.55 38.36 -3.70
C ARG A 497 -2.54 39.50 -3.68
N SER A 498 -3.63 39.42 -4.44
CA SER A 498 -4.61 40.49 -4.52
C SER A 498 -5.67 40.49 -3.42
N GLU A 499 -5.55 39.60 -2.43
CA GLU A 499 -6.49 39.48 -1.30
C GLU A 499 -5.85 39.72 0.08
N VAL A 500 -4.76 40.51 0.16
CA VAL A 500 -4.20 40.99 1.45
C VAL A 500 -4.34 42.50 1.53
#